data_60fd84bade4188befbbef5f1c128c01a
#
_entry.id   60fd84bade4188befbbef5f1c128c01a
#
_cell.length_a   1.000
_cell.length_b   1.000
_cell.length_c   1.000
_cell.angle_alpha   90.00
_cell.angle_beta   90.00
_cell.angle_gamma   90.00
#
_symmetry.space_group_name_H-M   'P 1'
#
loop_
_entity.id
_entity.type
_entity.pdbx_description
1 polymer ?
#
loop_
_entity_poly.entity_id
_entity_poly.type
_entity_poly.pdbx_seq_one_letter_code
_entity_poly.pdbx_strand_id
1 'polypeptide(L)'
;MTKRPRKKWVDALSLVLPVLLFFAVLNCFTTYLYYQDYQCKMDILTEVAAGAETTGMDVAAGWLKGNDHQANEQGKQLLEQYGYWENKGTSFYVRFRQNIMITGCTSAVLCLSLLTFLFYRKKAEAKESRKRLEQLEQILIAFRENHFEAVPDTEDHVGQERLKFQLEAIGHHIQLLQEEARAEKESTKEMVSDISHQLKTPVAALDTCFSILLRNNLSETEQQEFRIRCRSALDGLETLLQSLLEISKLETGLIQLDQKTLPIMDTIISAVNRTYPKAAEKGIELIFDCNESLEHCALMQDKRWLGEAIINVLDNAIKYSPEHSKITIRLQKRTGFVRIEIEDQGIGIPQSEYHKIFQRLYRGTAPEVREKSGTGIGLYLSRQIIEQHGGTITVASGKVRKGSTFLIQLPENGLS
;
A
#
# COMPACT_ATOMS: atom_id res chain seq x y z
N MET A 1 -31.12 -14.65 3.27
CA MET A 1 -30.82 -15.96 3.90
C MET A 1 -30.85 -15.82 5.41
N THR A 2 -31.92 -16.32 6.01
CA THR A 2 -32.39 -16.10 7.37
C THR A 2 -31.92 -17.23 8.30
N LYS A 3 -30.81 -17.02 9.04
CA LYS A 3 -30.41 -17.96 10.13
C LYS A 3 -29.77 -17.22 11.32
N ARG A 4 -30.47 -16.26 11.96
CA ARG A 4 -29.93 -15.59 13.15
C ARG A 4 -30.87 -15.32 14.33
N PRO A 5 -32.02 -16.00 14.56
CA PRO A 5 -32.72 -15.82 15.83
C PRO A 5 -32.15 -16.70 16.95
N ARG A 6 -31.66 -17.93 16.68
CA ARG A 6 -31.21 -18.87 17.73
C ARG A 6 -30.02 -18.38 18.58
N LYS A 7 -29.05 -17.69 17.99
CA LYS A 7 -27.86 -17.24 18.73
C LYS A 7 -28.15 -16.14 19.75
N LYS A 8 -29.08 -15.23 19.46
CA LYS A 8 -29.49 -14.15 20.38
C LYS A 8 -30.18 -14.67 21.67
N TRP A 9 -30.96 -15.75 21.59
CA TRP A 9 -31.62 -16.37 22.75
C TRP A 9 -30.61 -17.11 23.63
N VAL A 10 -29.63 -17.78 23.07
CA VAL A 10 -28.58 -18.48 23.82
C VAL A 10 -27.70 -17.47 24.59
N ASP A 11 -27.32 -16.35 23.96
CA ASP A 11 -26.51 -15.30 24.61
C ASP A 11 -27.29 -14.54 25.70
N ALA A 12 -28.61 -14.40 25.56
CA ALA A 12 -29.46 -13.84 26.62
C ALA A 12 -29.64 -14.82 27.79
N LEU A 13 -29.87 -16.10 27.49
CA LEU A 13 -30.05 -17.15 28.48
C LEU A 13 -28.78 -17.37 29.31
N SER A 14 -27.62 -17.33 28.71
CA SER A 14 -26.33 -17.49 29.39
C SER A 14 -26.03 -16.39 30.42
N LEU A 15 -26.64 -15.23 30.27
CA LEU A 15 -26.44 -14.09 31.16
C LEU A 15 -27.50 -14.04 32.26
N VAL A 16 -28.75 -14.41 31.93
CA VAL A 16 -29.90 -14.39 32.87
C VAL A 16 -29.86 -15.58 33.81
N LEU A 17 -29.53 -16.77 33.33
CA LEU A 17 -29.57 -18.01 34.12
C LEU A 17 -28.64 -17.98 35.36
N PRO A 18 -27.37 -17.54 35.28
CA PRO A 18 -26.51 -17.46 36.47
C PRO A 18 -27.03 -16.48 37.53
N VAL A 19 -27.61 -15.35 37.09
CA VAL A 19 -28.18 -14.35 37.99
C VAL A 19 -29.38 -14.93 38.74
N LEU A 20 -30.30 -15.57 38.04
CA LEU A 20 -31.48 -16.23 38.66
C LEU A 20 -31.03 -17.34 39.59
N LEU A 21 -30.06 -18.16 39.19
CA LEU A 21 -29.54 -19.25 40.03
C LEU A 21 -28.92 -18.71 41.33
N PHE A 22 -28.12 -17.66 41.24
CA PHE A 22 -27.49 -17.02 42.40
C PHE A 22 -28.54 -16.53 43.39
N PHE A 23 -29.58 -15.82 42.96
CA PHE A 23 -30.64 -15.33 43.82
C PHE A 23 -31.52 -16.46 44.38
N ALA A 24 -31.74 -17.54 43.61
CA ALA A 24 -32.45 -18.71 44.08
C ALA A 24 -31.68 -19.41 45.23
N VAL A 25 -30.37 -19.62 45.05
CA VAL A 25 -29.52 -20.22 46.10
C VAL A 25 -29.46 -19.32 47.33
N LEU A 26 -29.32 -18.00 47.15
CA LEU A 26 -29.33 -17.05 48.27
C LEU A 26 -30.66 -17.10 49.08
N ASN A 27 -31.81 -17.13 48.37
CA ASN A 27 -33.10 -17.25 49.02
C ASN A 27 -33.29 -18.60 49.74
N CYS A 28 -32.85 -19.72 49.17
CA CYS A 28 -32.87 -21.02 49.83
C CYS A 28 -32.01 -20.99 51.10
N PHE A 29 -30.80 -20.42 51.03
CA PHE A 29 -29.90 -20.33 52.16
C PHE A 29 -30.46 -19.43 53.28
N THR A 30 -30.99 -18.28 52.96
CA THR A 30 -31.62 -17.38 53.95
C THR A 30 -32.86 -18.01 54.57
N THR A 31 -33.67 -18.69 53.77
CA THR A 31 -34.88 -19.44 54.29
C THR A 31 -34.44 -20.52 55.24
N TYR A 32 -33.35 -21.26 54.91
CA TYR A 32 -32.82 -22.30 55.80
C TYR A 32 -32.35 -21.72 57.16
N LEU A 33 -31.63 -20.57 57.14
CA LEU A 33 -31.16 -19.89 58.34
C LEU A 33 -32.34 -19.42 59.22
N TYR A 34 -33.37 -18.84 58.62
CA TYR A 34 -34.56 -18.41 59.36
C TYR A 34 -35.35 -19.59 59.89
N TYR A 35 -35.37 -20.73 59.20
CA TYR A 35 -36.01 -21.95 59.68
C TYR A 35 -35.22 -22.51 60.84
N GLN A 36 -33.91 -22.55 60.85
CA GLN A 36 -33.11 -22.95 62.00
C GLN A 36 -33.31 -22.05 63.22
N ASP A 37 -33.34 -20.73 63.04
CA ASP A 37 -33.61 -19.77 64.11
C ASP A 37 -35.04 -20.00 64.71
N TYR A 38 -36.02 -20.29 63.85
CA TYR A 38 -37.35 -20.62 64.28
C TYR A 38 -37.38 -21.93 65.09
N GLN A 39 -36.76 -23.00 64.64
CA GLN A 39 -36.65 -24.27 65.32
C GLN A 39 -35.96 -24.10 66.68
N CYS A 40 -34.85 -23.41 66.71
CA CYS A 40 -34.14 -23.12 67.97
C CYS A 40 -35.02 -22.40 69.02
N LYS A 41 -35.84 -21.42 68.60
CA LYS A 41 -36.77 -20.72 69.48
C LYS A 41 -37.90 -21.58 69.92
N MET A 42 -38.36 -22.49 69.09
CA MET A 42 -39.41 -23.47 69.45
C MET A 42 -38.91 -24.52 70.50
N ASP A 43 -37.62 -24.97 70.24
CA ASP A 43 -37.00 -25.91 71.19
C ASP A 43 -36.80 -25.27 72.58
N ILE A 44 -36.38 -24.01 72.67
CA ILE A 44 -36.30 -23.25 73.91
C ILE A 44 -37.65 -23.16 74.59
N LEU A 45 -38.69 -22.85 73.82
CA LEU A 45 -40.08 -22.80 74.41
C LEU A 45 -40.54 -24.11 74.94
N THR A 46 -40.25 -25.25 74.29
CA THR A 46 -40.64 -26.59 74.77
C THR A 46 -39.92 -26.93 76.06
N GLU A 47 -38.63 -26.63 76.18
CA GLU A 47 -37.87 -26.85 77.38
C GLU A 47 -38.36 -25.98 78.56
N VAL A 48 -38.59 -24.67 78.27
CA VAL A 48 -39.13 -23.76 79.30
C VAL A 48 -40.53 -24.25 79.77
N ALA A 49 -41.38 -24.74 78.85
CA ALA A 49 -42.69 -25.27 79.19
C ALA A 49 -42.61 -26.56 80.03
N ALA A 50 -41.63 -27.43 79.71
CA ALA A 50 -41.36 -28.65 80.47
C ALA A 50 -40.78 -28.41 81.86
N GLY A 51 -39.96 -27.33 82.00
CA GLY A 51 -39.25 -26.95 83.21
C GLY A 51 -40.04 -26.07 84.16
N ALA A 52 -41.34 -25.94 83.99
CA ALA A 52 -42.17 -25.09 84.87
C ALA A 52 -42.13 -25.52 86.37
N GLU A 53 -41.59 -26.70 86.68
CA GLU A 53 -41.36 -27.20 88.04
C GLU A 53 -39.87 -27.09 88.45
N THR A 54 -38.93 -26.71 87.51
CA THR A 54 -37.48 -26.58 87.79
C THR A 54 -37.03 -25.15 87.62
N THR A 55 -36.00 -24.74 88.41
CA THR A 55 -35.50 -23.36 88.36
C THR A 55 -34.91 -23.07 86.99
N GLY A 56 -35.33 -21.98 86.36
CA GLY A 56 -34.91 -21.58 84.96
C GLY A 56 -33.36 -21.50 84.70
N MET A 57 -32.54 -21.63 85.74
CA MET A 57 -31.10 -21.74 85.67
C MET A 57 -30.62 -23.13 85.18
N ASP A 58 -31.37 -24.20 85.53
CA ASP A 58 -31.02 -25.56 85.11
C ASP A 58 -31.32 -25.80 83.64
N VAL A 59 -32.34 -25.15 83.10
CA VAL A 59 -32.65 -25.15 81.66
C VAL A 59 -31.57 -24.42 80.87
N ALA A 60 -31.13 -23.27 81.33
CA ALA A 60 -30.07 -22.52 80.75
C ALA A 60 -28.68 -23.23 80.76
N ALA A 61 -28.39 -23.95 81.86
CA ALA A 61 -27.15 -24.73 81.97
C ALA A 61 -27.17 -25.97 81.03
N GLY A 62 -28.31 -26.60 80.80
CA GLY A 62 -28.48 -27.68 79.79
C GLY A 62 -28.12 -27.17 78.36
N TRP A 63 -28.66 -26.04 78.05
CA TRP A 63 -28.32 -25.35 76.71
C TRP A 63 -26.85 -25.06 76.51
N LEU A 64 -26.22 -24.54 77.51
CA LEU A 64 -24.78 -24.23 77.48
C LEU A 64 -23.91 -25.47 77.41
N LYS A 65 -24.36 -26.62 77.85
CA LYS A 65 -23.61 -27.88 77.85
C LYS A 65 -23.77 -28.71 76.58
N GLY A 66 -24.62 -28.28 75.60
CA GLY A 66 -24.79 -28.94 74.31
C GLY A 66 -25.36 -30.37 74.46
N ASN A 67 -26.09 -30.67 75.47
CA ASN A 67 -26.83 -31.94 75.61
C ASN A 67 -27.87 -32.02 74.51
N ASP A 68 -27.88 -33.16 73.82
CA ASP A 68 -28.86 -33.49 72.76
C ASP A 68 -30.29 -33.35 73.35
N HIS A 69 -30.96 -32.30 72.92
CA HIS A 69 -32.25 -31.93 73.41
C HIS A 69 -33.26 -32.84 72.77
N GLN A 70 -33.47 -34.00 73.36
CA GLN A 70 -34.72 -34.71 73.16
C GLN A 70 -35.87 -33.79 73.64
N ALA A 71 -36.48 -33.12 72.65
CA ALA A 71 -37.65 -32.28 72.95
C ALA A 71 -38.53 -32.99 73.86
N ASN A 72 -38.62 -32.47 75.07
CA ASN A 72 -39.37 -33.17 76.14
C ASN A 72 -40.83 -33.38 75.69
N GLU A 73 -41.22 -34.64 75.43
CA GLU A 73 -42.53 -35.01 74.96
C GLU A 73 -43.66 -34.42 75.87
N GLN A 74 -43.39 -34.25 77.16
CA GLN A 74 -44.29 -33.57 78.07
C GLN A 74 -44.45 -32.06 77.76
N GLY A 75 -43.38 -31.36 77.46
CA GLY A 75 -43.42 -29.93 77.06
C GLY A 75 -44.16 -29.72 75.76
N LYS A 76 -43.98 -30.65 74.80
CA LYS A 76 -44.77 -30.63 73.55
C LYS A 76 -46.24 -30.83 73.80
N GLN A 77 -46.61 -31.84 74.60
CA GLN A 77 -48.04 -32.13 74.96
C GLN A 77 -48.67 -30.93 75.66
N LEU A 78 -47.90 -30.24 76.52
CA LEU A 78 -48.40 -29.07 77.24
C LEU A 78 -48.67 -27.91 76.33
N LEU A 79 -47.68 -27.63 75.40
CA LEU A 79 -47.82 -26.56 74.36
C LEU A 79 -48.96 -26.90 73.39
N GLU A 80 -49.16 -28.18 73.03
CA GLU A 80 -50.30 -28.63 72.20
C GLU A 80 -51.60 -28.43 72.89
N GLN A 81 -51.70 -28.77 74.19
CA GLN A 81 -52.92 -28.63 75.01
C GLN A 81 -53.35 -27.15 75.10
N TYR A 82 -52.40 -26.20 75.11
CA TYR A 82 -52.71 -24.79 75.10
C TYR A 82 -52.74 -24.19 73.70
N GLY A 83 -52.65 -25.00 72.64
CA GLY A 83 -52.77 -24.57 71.25
C GLY A 83 -51.59 -23.77 70.71
N TYR A 84 -50.39 -23.84 71.31
CA TYR A 84 -49.18 -23.08 70.88
C TYR A 84 -48.22 -23.91 70.05
N TRP A 85 -48.34 -25.22 70.06
CA TRP A 85 -47.47 -26.08 69.22
C TRP A 85 -47.92 -26.03 67.74
N GLU A 86 -47.02 -25.84 66.85
CA GLU A 86 -47.25 -25.69 65.39
C GLU A 86 -48.32 -24.66 65.00
N ASN A 87 -48.79 -23.84 65.96
CA ASN A 87 -49.82 -22.88 65.68
C ASN A 87 -49.25 -21.70 64.80
N LYS A 88 -49.78 -21.58 63.59
CA LYS A 88 -49.43 -20.51 62.60
C LYS A 88 -49.70 -19.09 63.13
N GLY A 89 -50.38 -18.98 64.35
CA GLY A 89 -50.64 -17.72 65.01
C GLY A 89 -49.59 -17.26 66.03
N THR A 90 -48.49 -18.08 66.26
CA THR A 90 -47.46 -17.71 67.22
C THR A 90 -46.66 -16.53 66.70
N SER A 91 -46.24 -15.62 67.60
CA SER A 91 -45.43 -14.42 67.19
C SER A 91 -44.11 -14.80 66.52
N PHE A 92 -43.52 -15.94 66.82
CA PHE A 92 -42.34 -16.47 66.21
C PHE A 92 -42.54 -16.89 64.73
N TYR A 93 -43.67 -17.61 64.47
CA TYR A 93 -44.04 -18.02 63.12
C TYR A 93 -44.39 -16.79 62.24
N VAL A 94 -45.11 -15.82 62.82
CA VAL A 94 -45.49 -14.60 62.12
C VAL A 94 -44.18 -13.83 61.71
N ARG A 95 -43.23 -13.68 62.65
CA ARG A 95 -41.93 -13.04 62.36
C ARG A 95 -41.10 -13.82 61.31
N PHE A 96 -41.04 -15.14 61.41
CA PHE A 96 -40.38 -16.00 60.43
C PHE A 96 -40.96 -15.76 59.03
N ARG A 97 -42.26 -15.79 58.87
CA ARG A 97 -42.92 -15.54 57.59
C ARG A 97 -42.69 -14.12 57.07
N GLN A 98 -42.72 -13.11 57.93
CA GLN A 98 -42.44 -11.73 57.56
C GLN A 98 -41.03 -11.60 57.09
N ASN A 99 -40.03 -12.16 57.76
CA ASN A 99 -38.63 -12.10 57.35
C ASN A 99 -38.39 -12.78 56.01
N ILE A 100 -39.00 -13.93 55.77
CA ILE A 100 -38.92 -14.60 54.46
C ILE A 100 -39.55 -13.75 53.36
N MET A 101 -40.71 -13.15 53.63
CA MET A 101 -41.34 -12.27 52.64
C MET A 101 -40.53 -11.05 52.35
N ILE A 102 -39.91 -10.37 53.33
CA ILE A 102 -39.08 -9.19 53.15
C ILE A 102 -37.81 -9.55 52.39
N THR A 103 -37.11 -10.64 52.76
CA THR A 103 -35.89 -11.08 52.06
C THR A 103 -36.19 -11.54 50.62
N GLY A 104 -37.32 -12.21 50.41
CA GLY A 104 -37.78 -12.60 49.08
C GLY A 104 -38.09 -11.39 48.20
N CYS A 105 -38.81 -10.40 48.73
CA CYS A 105 -39.13 -9.17 48.00
C CYS A 105 -37.86 -8.32 47.69
N THR A 106 -36.97 -8.14 48.68
CA THR A 106 -35.71 -7.40 48.46
C THR A 106 -34.79 -8.10 47.46
N SER A 107 -34.67 -9.40 47.54
CA SER A 107 -33.92 -10.22 46.58
C SER A 107 -34.49 -10.12 45.16
N ALA A 108 -35.82 -10.18 45.02
CA ALA A 108 -36.47 -10.03 43.72
C ALA A 108 -36.24 -8.64 43.10
N VAL A 109 -36.31 -7.57 43.89
CA VAL A 109 -36.03 -6.21 43.44
C VAL A 109 -34.56 -6.07 42.99
N LEU A 110 -33.60 -6.57 43.76
CA LEU A 110 -32.19 -6.57 43.42
C LEU A 110 -31.92 -7.39 42.15
N CYS A 111 -32.53 -8.56 42.03
CA CYS A 111 -32.42 -9.38 40.82
C CYS A 111 -32.93 -8.64 39.59
N LEU A 112 -34.09 -8.01 39.67
CA LEU A 112 -34.70 -7.25 38.59
C LEU A 112 -33.84 -6.03 38.21
N SER A 113 -33.31 -5.32 39.21
CA SER A 113 -32.42 -4.15 38.97
C SER A 113 -31.13 -4.56 38.27
N LEU A 114 -30.54 -5.68 38.67
CA LEU A 114 -29.30 -6.20 38.02
C LEU A 114 -29.59 -6.65 36.58
N LEU A 115 -30.71 -7.36 36.35
CA LEU A 115 -31.08 -7.78 34.99
C LEU A 115 -31.36 -6.59 34.07
N THR A 116 -32.04 -5.54 34.58
CA THR A 116 -32.27 -4.32 33.79
C THR A 116 -30.98 -3.59 33.50
N PHE A 117 -30.05 -3.47 34.45
CA PHE A 117 -28.72 -2.89 34.24
C PHE A 117 -27.93 -3.64 33.19
N LEU A 118 -27.85 -4.96 33.25
CA LEU A 118 -27.16 -5.80 32.28
C LEU A 118 -27.77 -5.67 30.87
N PHE A 119 -29.10 -5.60 30.80
CA PHE A 119 -29.83 -5.40 29.55
C PHE A 119 -29.49 -4.05 28.91
N TYR A 120 -29.50 -2.95 29.68
CA TYR A 120 -29.15 -1.63 29.20
C TYR A 120 -27.69 -1.55 28.76
N ARG A 121 -26.77 -2.12 29.54
CA ARG A 121 -25.35 -2.20 29.18
C ARG A 121 -25.15 -2.94 27.86
N LYS A 122 -25.76 -4.12 27.70
CA LYS A 122 -25.66 -4.89 26.46
C LYS A 122 -26.25 -4.14 25.23
N LYS A 123 -27.35 -3.41 25.46
CA LYS A 123 -27.95 -2.57 24.42
C LYS A 123 -27.06 -1.40 24.04
N ALA A 124 -26.36 -0.79 24.98
CA ALA A 124 -25.38 0.28 24.73
C ALA A 124 -24.19 -0.23 23.94
N GLU A 125 -23.58 -1.35 24.31
CA GLU A 125 -22.49 -2.02 23.60
C GLU A 125 -22.89 -2.40 22.16
N ALA A 126 -24.11 -2.91 21.96
CA ALA A 126 -24.61 -3.24 20.63
C ALA A 126 -24.84 -2.02 19.75
N LYS A 127 -25.28 -0.88 20.34
CA LYS A 127 -25.46 0.38 19.62
C LYS A 127 -24.11 0.96 19.17
N GLU A 128 -23.11 0.91 20.04
CA GLU A 128 -21.77 1.36 19.75
C GLU A 128 -21.09 0.52 18.65
N SER A 129 -21.21 -0.80 18.74
CA SER A 129 -20.70 -1.72 17.69
C SER A 129 -21.35 -1.48 16.33
N ARG A 130 -22.65 -1.15 16.29
CA ARG A 130 -23.34 -0.78 15.06
C ARG A 130 -22.79 0.54 14.48
N LYS A 131 -22.62 1.56 15.32
CA LYS A 131 -22.06 2.84 14.88
C LYS A 131 -20.67 2.68 14.25
N ARG A 132 -19.84 1.81 14.85
CA ARG A 132 -18.50 1.47 14.31
C ARG A 132 -18.57 0.79 12.94
N LEU A 133 -19.48 -0.16 12.76
CA LEU A 133 -19.69 -0.83 11.47
C LEU A 133 -20.18 0.13 10.38
N GLU A 134 -21.11 1.02 10.71
CA GLU A 134 -21.59 2.05 9.80
C GLU A 134 -20.48 3.03 9.38
N GLN A 135 -19.59 3.42 10.29
CA GLN A 135 -18.43 4.24 9.98
C GLN A 135 -17.44 3.53 9.04
N LEU A 136 -17.13 2.25 9.28
CA LEU A 136 -16.28 1.46 8.39
C LEU A 136 -16.91 1.29 7.00
N GLU A 137 -18.23 1.09 6.93
CA GLU A 137 -18.94 1.01 5.66
C GLU A 137 -18.84 2.32 4.87
N GLN A 138 -18.98 3.47 5.54
CA GLN A 138 -18.82 4.79 4.90
C GLN A 138 -17.41 5.01 4.37
N ILE A 139 -16.37 4.62 5.12
CA ILE A 139 -14.97 4.70 4.66
C ILE A 139 -14.76 3.83 3.42
N LEU A 140 -15.27 2.60 3.43
CA LEU A 140 -15.15 1.69 2.28
C LEU A 140 -15.92 2.19 1.05
N ILE A 141 -17.07 2.86 1.25
CA ILE A 141 -17.82 3.49 0.16
C ILE A 141 -17.03 4.67 -0.41
N ALA A 142 -16.46 5.54 0.44
CA ALA A 142 -15.63 6.65 0.01
C ALA A 142 -14.39 6.17 -0.78
N PHE A 143 -13.74 5.10 -0.34
CA PHE A 143 -12.61 4.48 -1.06
C PHE A 143 -13.04 3.95 -2.43
N ARG A 144 -14.22 3.33 -2.54
CA ARG A 144 -14.76 2.88 -3.82
C ARG A 144 -15.01 4.04 -4.78
N GLU A 145 -15.34 5.22 -4.26
CA GLU A 145 -15.58 6.45 -5.01
C GLU A 145 -14.32 7.29 -5.23
N ASN A 146 -13.14 6.74 -4.92
CA ASN A 146 -11.82 7.40 -5.01
C ASN A 146 -11.65 8.62 -4.09
N HIS A 147 -12.39 8.70 -2.99
CA HIS A 147 -12.21 9.72 -1.95
C HIS A 147 -11.42 9.13 -0.78
N PHE A 148 -10.09 9.22 -0.84
CA PHE A 148 -9.18 8.60 0.14
C PHE A 148 -8.93 9.46 1.39
N GLU A 149 -9.33 10.73 1.39
CA GLU A 149 -9.12 11.68 2.49
C GLU A 149 -10.24 11.65 3.55
N ALA A 150 -11.33 10.92 3.30
CA ALA A 150 -12.53 10.93 4.14
C ALA A 150 -12.47 9.92 5.29
N VAL A 151 -11.39 9.89 6.07
CA VAL A 151 -11.36 9.10 7.31
C VAL A 151 -11.83 9.99 8.46
N PRO A 152 -13.05 9.78 9.02
CA PRO A 152 -13.58 10.65 10.09
C PRO A 152 -12.75 10.51 11.37
N ASP A 153 -12.52 11.64 12.05
CA ASP A 153 -11.91 11.68 13.37
C ASP A 153 -12.80 10.92 14.36
N THR A 154 -12.31 9.82 14.88
CA THR A 154 -12.99 9.06 15.94
C THR A 154 -12.33 9.36 17.27
N GLU A 155 -13.05 10.07 18.15
CA GLU A 155 -12.70 10.19 19.55
C GLU A 155 -12.86 8.81 20.18
N ASP A 156 -11.83 8.05 20.37
CA ASP A 156 -11.63 7.00 21.37
C ASP A 156 -10.90 5.73 20.90
N HIS A 157 -9.92 5.36 21.72
CA HIS A 157 -9.22 4.08 21.86
C HIS A 157 -8.06 3.78 20.89
N VAL A 158 -6.90 3.49 21.47
CA VAL A 158 -5.59 3.14 20.84
C VAL A 158 -5.68 2.12 19.69
N GLY A 159 -6.68 1.25 19.70
CA GLY A 159 -6.92 0.27 18.62
C GLY A 159 -7.52 0.89 17.35
N GLN A 160 -8.29 1.98 17.50
CA GLN A 160 -8.94 2.65 16.36
C GLN A 160 -8.00 3.60 15.66
N GLU A 161 -7.10 4.28 16.37
CA GLU A 161 -6.04 5.10 15.77
C GLU A 161 -5.13 4.27 14.86
N ARG A 162 -4.78 3.05 15.31
CA ARG A 162 -3.97 2.14 14.49
C ARG A 162 -4.69 1.70 13.22
N LEU A 163 -5.98 1.41 13.29
CA LEU A 163 -6.79 1.06 12.13
C LEU A 163 -6.95 2.25 11.17
N LYS A 164 -7.21 3.45 11.71
CA LYS A 164 -7.28 4.71 10.96
C LYS A 164 -5.98 4.95 10.19
N PHE A 165 -4.83 4.88 10.88
CA PHE A 165 -3.52 5.06 10.27
C PHE A 165 -3.25 4.05 9.14
N GLN A 166 -3.64 2.78 9.33
CA GLN A 166 -3.48 1.77 8.28
C GLN A 166 -4.40 2.01 7.08
N LEU A 167 -5.64 2.47 7.30
CA LEU A 167 -6.56 2.81 6.22
C LEU A 167 -6.08 4.04 5.44
N GLU A 168 -5.58 5.07 6.11
CA GLU A 168 -4.98 6.24 5.48
C GLU A 168 -3.75 5.86 4.65
N ALA A 169 -2.87 5.00 5.18
CA ALA A 169 -1.71 4.50 4.44
C ALA A 169 -2.10 3.71 3.20
N ILE A 170 -3.13 2.86 3.29
CA ILE A 170 -3.67 2.12 2.14
C ILE A 170 -4.28 3.08 1.12
N GLY A 171 -5.07 4.07 1.56
CA GLY A 171 -5.66 5.09 0.70
C GLY A 171 -4.60 5.86 -0.08
N HIS A 172 -3.57 6.32 0.60
CA HIS A 172 -2.44 7.02 -0.04
C HIS A 172 -1.69 6.13 -1.04
N HIS A 173 -1.46 4.86 -0.68
CA HIS A 173 -0.82 3.91 -1.60
C HIS A 173 -1.66 3.66 -2.86
N ILE A 174 -2.98 3.50 -2.72
CA ILE A 174 -3.89 3.34 -3.87
C ILE A 174 -3.88 4.59 -4.74
N GLN A 175 -3.86 5.79 -4.14
CA GLN A 175 -3.79 7.05 -4.88
C GLN A 175 -2.50 7.14 -5.70
N LEU A 176 -1.35 6.83 -5.12
CA LEU A 176 -0.07 6.79 -5.84
C LEU A 176 -0.11 5.80 -7.01
N LEU A 177 -0.61 4.59 -6.79
CA LEU A 177 -0.74 3.59 -7.87
C LEU A 177 -1.68 4.05 -8.99
N GLN A 178 -2.74 4.79 -8.66
CA GLN A 178 -3.65 5.34 -9.67
C GLN A 178 -3.00 6.48 -10.47
N GLU A 179 -2.23 7.34 -9.80
CA GLU A 179 -1.47 8.41 -10.47
C GLU A 179 -0.41 7.84 -11.41
N GLU A 180 0.33 6.81 -10.96
CA GLU A 180 1.29 6.08 -11.79
C GLU A 180 0.61 5.43 -13.00
N ALA A 181 -0.49 4.70 -12.79
CA ALA A 181 -1.25 4.07 -13.87
C ALA A 181 -1.85 5.08 -14.87
N ARG A 182 -2.27 6.26 -14.39
CA ARG A 182 -2.73 7.36 -15.27
C ARG A 182 -1.59 7.94 -16.08
N ALA A 183 -0.45 8.20 -15.44
CA ALA A 183 0.74 8.72 -16.12
C ALA A 183 1.24 7.73 -17.19
N GLU A 184 1.28 6.43 -16.89
CA GLU A 184 1.64 5.38 -17.84
C GLU A 184 0.67 5.30 -19.02
N LYS A 185 -0.65 5.37 -18.76
CA LYS A 185 -1.69 5.38 -19.80
C LYS A 185 -1.56 6.60 -20.71
N GLU A 186 -1.35 7.80 -20.16
CA GLU A 186 -1.20 9.02 -20.97
C GLU A 186 0.10 8.97 -21.78
N SER A 187 1.22 8.51 -21.18
CA SER A 187 2.47 8.27 -21.89
C SER A 187 2.32 7.29 -23.06
N THR A 188 1.58 6.21 -22.87
CA THR A 188 1.27 5.23 -23.92
C THR A 188 0.44 5.86 -25.05
N LYS A 189 -0.55 6.65 -24.71
CA LYS A 189 -1.41 7.34 -25.69
C LYS A 189 -0.64 8.37 -26.51
N GLU A 190 0.22 9.15 -25.85
CA GLU A 190 1.14 10.08 -26.52
C GLU A 190 2.05 9.31 -27.48
N MET A 191 2.64 8.19 -27.03
CA MET A 191 3.49 7.35 -27.86
C MET A 191 2.77 6.86 -29.12
N VAL A 192 1.55 6.34 -29.00
CA VAL A 192 0.77 5.86 -30.16
C VAL A 192 0.47 7.01 -31.13
N SER A 193 0.17 8.19 -30.62
CA SER A 193 -0.06 9.39 -31.43
C SER A 193 1.20 9.79 -32.20
N ASP A 194 2.34 9.84 -31.52
CA ASP A 194 3.62 10.24 -32.11
C ASP A 194 4.09 9.24 -33.15
N ILE A 195 3.99 7.93 -32.88
CA ILE A 195 4.29 6.87 -33.86
C ILE A 195 3.44 7.05 -35.11
N SER A 196 2.13 7.31 -34.93
CA SER A 196 1.21 7.51 -36.05
C SER A 196 1.63 8.69 -36.92
N HIS A 197 2.04 9.79 -36.30
CA HIS A 197 2.56 10.97 -37.02
C HIS A 197 3.88 10.68 -37.75
N GLN A 198 4.81 9.99 -37.11
CA GLN A 198 6.13 9.67 -37.68
C GLN A 198 6.03 8.63 -38.83
N LEU A 199 5.05 7.73 -38.79
CA LEU A 199 4.77 6.79 -39.89
C LEU A 199 4.06 7.47 -41.06
N LYS A 200 3.13 8.41 -40.81
CA LYS A 200 2.35 9.07 -41.86
C LYS A 200 3.23 9.83 -42.84
N THR A 201 4.29 10.49 -42.38
CA THR A 201 5.17 11.32 -43.21
C THR A 201 5.94 10.51 -44.29
N PRO A 202 6.71 9.45 -43.96
CA PRO A 202 7.39 8.65 -44.97
C PRO A 202 6.43 7.85 -45.84
N VAL A 203 5.29 7.39 -45.33
CA VAL A 203 4.25 6.71 -46.12
C VAL A 203 3.70 7.67 -47.18
N ALA A 204 3.34 8.91 -46.80
CA ALA A 204 2.86 9.91 -47.74
C ALA A 204 3.90 10.29 -48.78
N ALA A 205 5.20 10.38 -48.39
CA ALA A 205 6.28 10.60 -49.30
C ALA A 205 6.43 9.45 -50.32
N LEU A 206 6.33 8.20 -49.85
CA LEU A 206 6.36 7.01 -50.72
C LEU A 206 5.19 7.01 -51.71
N ASP A 207 3.97 7.26 -51.23
CA ASP A 207 2.77 7.30 -52.08
C ASP A 207 2.91 8.40 -53.18
N THR A 208 3.38 9.59 -52.77
CA THR A 208 3.62 10.69 -53.70
C THR A 208 4.69 10.32 -54.74
N CYS A 209 5.86 9.82 -54.30
CA CYS A 209 6.96 9.44 -55.20
C CYS A 209 6.53 8.31 -56.13
N PHE A 210 5.79 7.31 -55.63
CA PHE A 210 5.29 6.22 -56.43
C PHE A 210 4.27 6.70 -57.49
N SER A 211 3.34 7.57 -57.09
CA SER A 211 2.34 8.18 -58.00
C SER A 211 2.99 8.98 -59.11
N ILE A 212 4.13 9.64 -58.82
CA ILE A 212 4.90 10.40 -59.83
C ILE A 212 5.63 9.44 -60.78
N LEU A 213 6.29 8.41 -60.25
CA LEU A 213 7.03 7.40 -61.02
C LEU A 213 6.13 6.61 -62.03
N LEU A 214 4.84 6.52 -61.76
CA LEU A 214 3.87 5.89 -62.65
C LEU A 214 3.46 6.77 -63.84
N ARG A 215 3.91 8.05 -63.90
CA ARG A 215 3.61 8.96 -65.04
C ARG A 215 4.60 8.69 -66.16
N ASN A 216 4.11 8.54 -67.40
CA ASN A 216 4.87 8.16 -68.57
C ASN A 216 5.80 9.29 -69.14
N ASN A 217 5.83 10.46 -68.52
CA ASN A 217 6.48 11.66 -69.10
C ASN A 217 7.68 12.16 -68.24
N LEU A 218 8.31 11.31 -67.47
CA LEU A 218 9.46 11.66 -66.65
C LEU A 218 10.77 11.43 -67.44
N SER A 219 11.70 12.36 -67.32
CA SER A 219 13.10 12.20 -67.78
C SER A 219 13.79 11.14 -66.92
N GLU A 220 14.86 10.54 -67.43
CA GLU A 220 15.70 9.58 -66.67
C GLU A 220 16.25 10.17 -65.38
N THR A 221 16.62 11.43 -65.37
CA THR A 221 17.11 12.15 -64.21
C THR A 221 16.03 12.30 -63.11
N GLU A 222 14.79 12.67 -63.51
CA GLU A 222 13.67 12.77 -62.59
C GLU A 222 13.27 11.41 -62.04
N GLN A 223 13.25 10.36 -62.87
CA GLN A 223 13.00 8.99 -62.39
C GLN A 223 14.05 8.56 -61.34
N GLN A 224 15.32 8.84 -61.58
CA GLN A 224 16.38 8.49 -60.66
C GLN A 224 16.22 9.25 -59.33
N GLU A 225 15.90 10.55 -59.38
CA GLU A 225 15.65 11.36 -58.18
C GLU A 225 14.49 10.81 -57.34
N PHE A 226 13.35 10.47 -57.94
CA PHE A 226 12.21 9.91 -57.23
C PHE A 226 12.49 8.49 -56.69
N ARG A 227 13.29 7.67 -57.40
CA ARG A 227 13.75 6.38 -56.89
C ARG A 227 14.60 6.53 -55.61
N ILE A 228 15.52 7.51 -55.62
CA ILE A 228 16.36 7.83 -54.45
C ILE A 228 15.47 8.28 -53.27
N ARG A 229 14.49 9.17 -53.54
CA ARG A 229 13.55 9.63 -52.50
C ARG A 229 12.69 8.49 -51.93
N CYS A 230 12.17 7.58 -52.78
CA CYS A 230 11.49 6.38 -52.33
C CYS A 230 12.38 5.51 -51.45
N ARG A 231 13.62 5.28 -51.87
CA ARG A 231 14.57 4.48 -51.08
C ARG A 231 14.84 5.10 -49.72
N SER A 232 15.12 6.42 -49.69
CA SER A 232 15.33 7.15 -48.43
C SER A 232 14.12 7.10 -47.49
N ALA A 233 12.89 7.14 -48.02
CA ALA A 233 11.69 7.03 -47.22
C ALA A 233 11.50 5.61 -46.66
N LEU A 234 11.82 4.56 -47.42
CA LEU A 234 11.85 3.17 -46.94
C LEU A 234 12.88 2.94 -45.84
N ASP A 235 14.12 3.40 -46.07
CA ASP A 235 15.23 3.29 -45.10
C ASP A 235 14.85 4.03 -43.78
N GLY A 236 14.15 5.17 -43.89
CA GLY A 236 13.59 5.89 -42.72
C GLY A 236 12.53 5.10 -41.95
N LEU A 237 11.62 4.43 -42.67
CA LEU A 237 10.61 3.53 -42.05
C LEU A 237 11.25 2.33 -41.34
N GLU A 238 12.24 1.70 -41.98
CA GLU A 238 12.97 0.57 -41.43
C GLU A 238 13.70 0.96 -40.14
N THR A 239 14.38 2.12 -40.17
CA THR A 239 15.06 2.68 -38.97
C THR A 239 14.07 2.99 -37.84
N LEU A 240 12.92 3.57 -38.17
CA LEU A 240 11.87 3.84 -37.17
C LEU A 240 11.33 2.55 -36.54
N LEU A 241 11.03 1.55 -37.37
CA LEU A 241 10.52 0.26 -36.91
C LEU A 241 11.55 -0.45 -35.99
N GLN A 242 12.82 -0.48 -36.39
CA GLN A 242 13.89 -1.07 -35.59
C GLN A 242 14.01 -0.38 -34.22
N SER A 243 14.00 0.94 -34.21
CA SER A 243 14.08 1.73 -32.98
C SER A 243 12.87 1.50 -32.05
N LEU A 244 11.66 1.35 -32.60
CA LEU A 244 10.46 1.04 -31.84
C LEU A 244 10.52 -0.36 -31.22
N LEU A 245 11.06 -1.34 -31.95
CA LEU A 245 11.28 -2.69 -31.43
C LEU A 245 12.28 -2.72 -30.28
N GLU A 246 13.34 -1.91 -30.35
CA GLU A 246 14.33 -1.77 -29.28
C GLU A 246 13.72 -1.12 -28.02
N ILE A 247 12.93 -0.06 -28.17
CA ILE A 247 12.19 0.55 -27.06
C ILE A 247 11.24 -0.47 -26.42
N SER A 248 10.43 -1.14 -27.24
CA SER A 248 9.47 -2.13 -26.73
C SER A 248 10.15 -3.24 -25.92
N LYS A 249 11.32 -3.71 -26.37
CA LYS A 249 12.10 -4.72 -25.64
C LYS A 249 12.65 -4.19 -24.31
N LEU A 250 13.09 -2.93 -24.27
CA LEU A 250 13.60 -2.28 -23.05
C LEU A 250 12.48 -2.06 -22.02
N GLU A 251 11.32 -1.55 -22.46
CA GLU A 251 10.20 -1.24 -21.56
C GLU A 251 9.51 -2.46 -21.00
N THR A 252 9.41 -3.53 -21.78
CA THR A 252 8.83 -4.79 -21.31
C THR A 252 9.76 -5.60 -20.40
N GLY A 253 10.98 -5.08 -20.11
CA GLY A 253 11.97 -5.81 -19.31
C GLY A 253 12.49 -7.08 -20.02
N LEU A 254 12.18 -7.26 -21.31
CA LEU A 254 12.70 -8.38 -22.11
C LEU A 254 14.20 -8.28 -22.38
N ILE A 255 14.75 -7.07 -22.27
CA ILE A 255 16.20 -6.86 -22.30
C ILE A 255 16.69 -6.89 -20.85
N GLN A 256 17.25 -8.02 -20.45
CA GLN A 256 18.07 -8.09 -19.24
C GLN A 256 19.51 -7.73 -19.66
N LEU A 257 20.06 -6.66 -19.05
CA LEU A 257 21.43 -6.27 -19.27
C LEU A 257 22.37 -7.35 -18.72
N ASP A 258 23.26 -7.88 -19.55
CA ASP A 258 24.36 -8.78 -19.14
C ASP A 258 25.55 -7.93 -18.65
N GLN A 259 25.39 -7.33 -17.47
CA GLN A 259 26.40 -6.44 -16.90
C GLN A 259 27.60 -7.25 -16.39
N LYS A 260 28.78 -6.87 -16.83
CA LYS A 260 30.06 -7.45 -16.42
C LYS A 260 31.03 -6.33 -16.06
N THR A 261 31.96 -6.60 -15.18
CA THR A 261 33.06 -5.68 -14.87
C THR A 261 34.05 -5.67 -16.04
N LEU A 262 33.99 -4.64 -16.88
CA LEU A 262 34.80 -4.51 -18.09
C LEU A 262 35.44 -3.11 -18.17
N PRO A 263 36.60 -2.97 -18.80
CA PRO A 263 37.21 -1.66 -19.06
C PRO A 263 36.27 -0.77 -19.89
N ILE A 264 35.93 0.41 -19.37
CA ILE A 264 35.05 1.36 -20.10
C ILE A 264 35.65 1.85 -21.38
N MET A 265 36.99 1.92 -21.42
CA MET A 265 37.77 2.31 -22.59
C MET A 265 37.44 1.44 -23.81
N ASP A 266 37.35 0.13 -23.62
CA ASP A 266 37.03 -0.81 -24.72
C ASP A 266 35.63 -0.55 -25.31
N THR A 267 34.69 -0.11 -24.50
CA THR A 267 33.35 0.24 -24.97
C THR A 267 33.36 1.54 -25.75
N ILE A 268 34.08 2.56 -25.27
CA ILE A 268 34.23 3.84 -25.96
C ILE A 268 34.97 3.66 -27.30
N ILE A 269 36.10 2.94 -27.32
CA ILE A 269 36.86 2.66 -28.54
C ILE A 269 36.00 1.92 -29.58
N SER A 270 35.24 0.94 -29.14
CA SER A 270 34.29 0.20 -30.01
C SER A 270 33.25 1.13 -30.62
N ALA A 271 32.69 2.07 -29.84
CA ALA A 271 31.70 3.04 -30.32
C ALA A 271 32.35 4.03 -31.33
N VAL A 272 33.54 4.54 -31.00
CA VAL A 272 34.30 5.44 -31.90
C VAL A 272 34.60 4.75 -33.22
N ASN A 273 35.11 3.50 -33.20
CA ASN A 273 35.43 2.75 -34.42
C ASN A 273 34.19 2.53 -35.32
N ARG A 274 33.01 2.33 -34.75
CA ARG A 274 31.75 2.16 -35.49
C ARG A 274 31.28 3.48 -36.13
N THR A 275 31.55 4.62 -35.52
CA THR A 275 31.13 5.94 -36.00
C THR A 275 32.20 6.65 -36.87
N TYR A 276 33.46 6.19 -36.80
CA TYR A 276 34.58 6.78 -37.52
C TYR A 276 34.35 6.92 -39.03
N PRO A 277 33.83 5.93 -39.79
CA PRO A 277 33.58 6.08 -41.22
C PRO A 277 32.71 7.30 -41.57
N LYS A 278 31.65 7.54 -40.77
CA LYS A 278 30.74 8.69 -40.94
C LYS A 278 31.45 10.03 -40.63
N ALA A 279 32.29 10.03 -39.59
CA ALA A 279 33.09 11.22 -39.26
C ALA A 279 34.12 11.54 -40.33
N ALA A 280 34.83 10.52 -40.85
CA ALA A 280 35.83 10.65 -41.93
C ALA A 280 35.19 11.16 -43.23
N GLU A 281 34.00 10.70 -43.62
CA GLU A 281 33.24 11.18 -44.78
C GLU A 281 33.00 12.70 -44.71
N LYS A 282 32.76 13.24 -43.51
CA LYS A 282 32.58 14.68 -43.26
C LYS A 282 33.88 15.43 -42.94
N GLY A 283 35.04 14.75 -42.95
CA GLY A 283 36.30 15.33 -42.51
C GLY A 283 36.32 15.75 -41.04
N ILE A 284 35.49 15.17 -40.19
CA ILE A 284 35.41 15.50 -38.75
C ILE A 284 36.52 14.76 -38.00
N GLU A 285 37.31 15.51 -37.23
CA GLU A 285 38.37 14.98 -36.38
C GLU A 285 37.79 14.50 -35.05
N LEU A 286 37.94 13.20 -34.73
CA LEU A 286 37.57 12.64 -33.42
C LEU A 286 38.79 12.69 -32.49
N ILE A 287 38.74 13.52 -31.47
CA ILE A 287 39.81 13.70 -30.48
C ILE A 287 39.44 12.96 -29.21
N PHE A 288 40.31 12.08 -28.76
CA PHE A 288 40.16 11.38 -27.49
C PHE A 288 41.13 11.98 -26.47
N ASP A 289 40.56 12.53 -25.37
CA ASP A 289 41.28 13.18 -24.29
C ASP A 289 41.06 12.37 -23.01
N CYS A 290 42.01 11.51 -22.67
CA CYS A 290 41.97 10.64 -21.51
C CYS A 290 43.29 10.65 -20.77
N ASN A 291 43.23 10.62 -19.44
CA ASN A 291 44.41 10.43 -18.64
C ASN A 291 44.81 8.93 -18.67
N GLU A 292 46.08 8.61 -18.87
CA GLU A 292 46.62 7.25 -18.95
C GLU A 292 46.20 6.36 -17.75
N SER A 293 45.99 6.97 -16.56
CA SER A 293 45.52 6.25 -15.36
C SER A 293 44.09 5.67 -15.47
N LEU A 294 43.34 6.05 -16.53
CA LEU A 294 41.95 5.59 -16.73
C LEU A 294 41.79 4.50 -17.80
N GLU A 295 42.87 4.12 -18.48
CA GLU A 295 42.82 3.06 -19.51
C GLU A 295 42.30 1.73 -18.96
N HIS A 296 42.57 1.43 -17.69
CA HIS A 296 42.15 0.19 -17.03
C HIS A 296 40.93 0.38 -16.10
N CYS A 297 40.25 1.54 -16.18
CA CYS A 297 39.07 1.78 -15.34
C CYS A 297 37.95 0.83 -15.74
N ALA A 298 37.64 -0.14 -14.84
CA ALA A 298 36.60 -1.12 -15.08
C ALA A 298 35.30 -0.68 -14.40
N LEU A 299 34.17 -0.84 -15.09
CA LEU A 299 32.82 -0.58 -14.60
C LEU A 299 31.94 -1.80 -14.81
N MET A 300 30.92 -1.93 -13.97
CA MET A 300 29.84 -2.88 -14.16
C MET A 300 28.97 -2.40 -15.34
N GLN A 301 29.07 -3.06 -16.49
CA GLN A 301 28.42 -2.60 -17.73
C GLN A 301 28.06 -3.76 -18.65
N ASP A 302 27.01 -3.56 -19.44
CA ASP A 302 26.78 -4.31 -20.67
C ASP A 302 27.44 -3.55 -21.83
N LYS A 303 28.57 -4.09 -22.32
CA LYS A 303 29.38 -3.45 -23.37
C LYS A 303 28.58 -3.18 -24.64
N ARG A 304 27.64 -4.06 -24.99
CA ARG A 304 26.84 -3.92 -26.20
C ARG A 304 25.87 -2.75 -26.08
N TRP A 305 25.08 -2.74 -25.01
CA TRP A 305 24.05 -1.72 -24.82
C TRP A 305 24.65 -0.34 -24.50
N LEU A 306 25.65 -0.29 -23.61
CA LEU A 306 26.32 0.97 -23.32
C LEU A 306 27.04 1.51 -24.56
N GLY A 307 27.67 0.64 -25.37
CA GLY A 307 28.25 1.02 -26.66
C GLY A 307 27.21 1.63 -27.60
N GLU A 308 25.99 1.06 -27.68
CA GLU A 308 24.92 1.61 -28.50
C GLU A 308 24.45 2.99 -28.01
N ALA A 309 24.36 3.20 -26.68
CA ALA A 309 24.07 4.52 -26.13
C ALA A 309 25.11 5.57 -26.51
N ILE A 310 26.39 5.22 -26.45
CA ILE A 310 27.50 6.12 -26.84
C ILE A 310 27.45 6.38 -28.35
N ILE A 311 27.22 5.38 -29.20
CA ILE A 311 27.10 5.52 -30.66
C ILE A 311 25.98 6.50 -31.01
N ASN A 312 24.80 6.40 -30.37
CA ASN A 312 23.71 7.33 -30.63
C ASN A 312 24.07 8.80 -30.33
N VAL A 313 24.86 9.04 -29.28
CA VAL A 313 25.35 10.38 -28.94
C VAL A 313 26.39 10.84 -29.97
N LEU A 314 27.34 9.97 -30.33
CA LEU A 314 28.38 10.28 -31.35
C LEU A 314 27.76 10.52 -32.74
N ASP A 315 26.82 9.71 -33.18
CA ASP A 315 26.08 9.88 -34.43
C ASP A 315 25.36 11.24 -34.48
N ASN A 316 24.75 11.67 -33.36
CA ASN A 316 24.16 13.01 -33.27
C ASN A 316 25.24 14.11 -33.33
N ALA A 317 26.35 13.97 -32.64
CA ALA A 317 27.45 14.91 -32.68
C ALA A 317 28.00 15.07 -34.12
N ILE A 318 28.23 13.95 -34.84
CA ILE A 318 28.69 13.94 -36.23
C ILE A 318 27.64 14.56 -37.17
N LYS A 319 26.37 14.20 -36.98
CA LYS A 319 25.26 14.64 -37.81
C LYS A 319 25.07 16.16 -37.79
N TYR A 320 25.14 16.77 -36.60
CA TYR A 320 24.85 18.19 -36.39
C TYR A 320 26.11 19.09 -36.43
N SER A 321 27.30 18.50 -36.45
CA SER A 321 28.53 19.26 -36.65
C SER A 321 28.76 19.65 -38.12
N PRO A 322 29.37 20.79 -38.38
CA PRO A 322 29.80 21.17 -39.73
C PRO A 322 30.97 20.27 -40.21
N GLU A 323 31.19 20.27 -41.52
CA GLU A 323 32.36 19.61 -42.12
C GLU A 323 33.66 20.21 -41.58
N HIS A 324 34.69 19.36 -41.48
CA HIS A 324 36.05 19.74 -41.01
C HIS A 324 36.07 20.29 -39.57
N SER A 325 35.09 19.93 -38.76
CA SER A 325 35.02 20.28 -37.33
C SER A 325 35.67 19.21 -36.44
N LYS A 326 35.62 19.43 -35.11
CA LYS A 326 36.18 18.50 -34.13
C LYS A 326 35.12 18.04 -33.17
N ILE A 327 35.15 16.75 -32.79
CA ILE A 327 34.37 16.17 -31.70
C ILE A 327 35.36 15.65 -30.66
N THR A 328 35.26 16.14 -29.43
CA THR A 328 36.17 15.76 -28.34
C THR A 328 35.46 14.84 -27.36
N ILE A 329 36.05 13.68 -27.13
CA ILE A 329 35.59 12.69 -26.17
C ILE A 329 36.53 12.70 -24.97
N ARG A 330 36.03 13.07 -23.76
CA ARG A 330 36.84 13.10 -22.55
C ARG A 330 36.34 12.05 -21.56
N LEU A 331 37.27 11.33 -20.94
CA LEU A 331 37.01 10.41 -19.88
C LEU A 331 37.63 10.94 -18.58
N GLN A 332 36.80 11.06 -17.52
CA GLN A 332 37.23 11.59 -16.24
C GLN A 332 36.70 10.69 -15.09
N LYS A 333 37.59 10.34 -14.17
CA LYS A 333 37.20 9.70 -12.92
C LYS A 333 36.90 10.77 -11.88
N ARG A 334 35.77 10.58 -11.18
CA ARG A 334 35.35 11.39 -10.03
C ARG A 334 35.08 10.48 -8.85
N THR A 335 34.90 11.03 -7.68
CA THR A 335 34.59 10.24 -6.48
C THR A 335 33.23 9.55 -6.68
N GLY A 336 33.25 8.22 -6.79
CA GLY A 336 32.06 7.37 -6.90
C GLY A 336 31.48 7.21 -8.31
N PHE A 337 32.00 7.89 -9.34
CA PHE A 337 31.51 7.74 -10.72
C PHE A 337 32.57 8.07 -11.76
N VAL A 338 32.35 7.53 -12.94
CA VAL A 338 33.13 7.88 -14.15
C VAL A 338 32.28 8.76 -15.06
N ARG A 339 32.84 9.83 -15.56
CA ARG A 339 32.20 10.76 -16.48
C ARG A 339 32.80 10.64 -17.88
N ILE A 340 31.93 10.48 -18.89
CA ILE A 340 32.25 10.57 -20.30
C ILE A 340 31.61 11.86 -20.79
N GLU A 341 32.44 12.76 -21.35
CA GLU A 341 32.01 14.01 -21.99
C GLU A 341 32.20 13.87 -23.51
N ILE A 342 31.15 14.14 -24.28
CA ILE A 342 31.21 14.18 -25.75
C ILE A 342 30.84 15.61 -26.17
N GLU A 343 31.84 16.39 -26.60
CA GLU A 343 31.70 17.79 -27.00
C GLU A 343 31.72 17.89 -28.51
N ASP A 344 30.67 18.44 -29.11
CA ASP A 344 30.57 18.75 -30.53
C ASP A 344 30.73 20.26 -30.82
N GLN A 345 30.96 20.59 -32.07
CA GLN A 345 31.03 21.97 -32.59
C GLN A 345 29.82 22.28 -33.49
N GLY A 346 28.68 21.64 -33.23
CA GLY A 346 27.46 21.75 -34.01
C GLY A 346 26.64 23.00 -33.74
N ILE A 347 25.36 22.94 -34.13
CA ILE A 347 24.43 24.07 -34.01
C ILE A 347 24.11 24.43 -32.55
N GLY A 348 24.40 23.53 -31.60
CA GLY A 348 24.02 23.65 -30.20
C GLY A 348 22.57 23.32 -29.95
N ILE A 349 22.19 23.20 -28.67
CA ILE A 349 20.85 22.92 -28.23
C ILE A 349 20.38 24.07 -27.32
N PRO A 350 19.21 24.66 -27.56
CA PRO A 350 18.67 25.68 -26.67
C PRO A 350 18.42 25.12 -25.27
N GLN A 351 18.68 25.90 -24.22
CA GLN A 351 18.50 25.45 -22.84
C GLN A 351 17.09 25.01 -22.55
N SER A 352 16.07 25.60 -23.18
CA SER A 352 14.66 25.21 -23.07
C SER A 352 14.35 23.80 -23.63
N GLU A 353 15.29 23.22 -24.40
CA GLU A 353 15.14 21.91 -25.02
C GLU A 353 15.97 20.82 -24.30
N TYR A 354 16.82 21.15 -23.31
CA TYR A 354 17.72 20.19 -22.63
C TYR A 354 17.02 18.97 -22.06
N HIS A 355 15.82 19.13 -21.50
CA HIS A 355 15.03 18.00 -21.00
C HIS A 355 14.23 17.30 -22.11
N LYS A 356 13.87 18.05 -23.16
CA LYS A 356 13.01 17.54 -24.24
C LYS A 356 13.73 16.62 -25.19
N ILE A 357 15.04 16.87 -25.46
CA ILE A 357 15.83 16.05 -26.40
C ILE A 357 15.94 14.57 -25.99
N PHE A 358 15.67 14.25 -24.72
CA PHE A 358 15.64 12.89 -24.20
C PHE A 358 14.21 12.30 -24.15
N GLN A 359 13.20 13.03 -24.63
CA GLN A 359 11.84 12.50 -24.79
C GLN A 359 11.76 11.67 -26.08
N ARG A 360 10.85 10.69 -26.07
CA ARG A 360 10.60 9.85 -27.24
C ARG A 360 10.16 10.69 -28.43
N LEU A 361 10.68 10.35 -29.62
CA LEU A 361 10.29 10.96 -30.88
C LEU A 361 10.45 12.48 -30.95
N TYR A 362 11.05 13.08 -29.92
CA TYR A 362 11.30 14.52 -29.90
C TYR A 362 12.41 14.88 -30.87
N ARG A 363 12.17 15.92 -31.66
CA ARG A 363 13.14 16.55 -32.53
C ARG A 363 13.17 18.05 -32.27
N GLY A 364 14.36 18.60 -32.13
CA GLY A 364 14.56 20.03 -31.93
C GLY A 364 13.81 20.88 -32.96
N THR A 365 13.46 22.10 -32.57
CA THR A 365 12.64 23.00 -33.41
C THR A 365 13.44 23.76 -34.47
N ALA A 366 14.77 23.75 -34.37
CA ALA A 366 15.64 24.44 -35.30
C ALA A 366 15.48 23.91 -36.74
N PRO A 367 15.48 24.80 -37.78
CA PRO A 367 15.34 24.40 -39.17
C PRO A 367 16.35 23.33 -39.59
N GLU A 368 17.61 23.48 -39.19
CA GLU A 368 18.70 22.58 -39.51
C GLU A 368 18.49 21.17 -38.92
N VAL A 369 17.72 21.04 -37.85
CA VAL A 369 17.34 19.74 -37.28
C VAL A 369 16.22 19.08 -38.10
N ARG A 370 15.31 19.89 -38.63
CA ARG A 370 14.17 19.39 -39.43
C ARG A 370 14.60 18.88 -40.81
N GLU A 371 15.63 19.52 -41.41
CA GLU A 371 16.19 19.13 -42.72
C GLU A 371 16.93 17.80 -42.67
N LYS A 372 17.52 17.44 -41.53
CA LYS A 372 18.28 16.19 -41.38
C LYS A 372 17.35 15.03 -40.98
N SER A 373 17.51 13.87 -41.63
CA SER A 373 16.74 12.65 -41.29
C SER A 373 16.97 12.22 -39.85
N GLY A 374 15.97 11.65 -39.19
CA GLY A 374 16.12 11.08 -37.84
C GLY A 374 14.77 10.84 -37.17
N THR A 375 14.72 9.81 -36.32
CA THR A 375 13.50 9.32 -35.65
C THR A 375 13.19 10.03 -34.34
N GLY A 376 14.18 10.72 -33.74
CA GLY A 376 14.04 11.29 -32.37
C GLY A 376 14.05 10.25 -31.25
N ILE A 377 14.48 9.03 -31.54
CA ILE A 377 14.47 7.89 -30.59
C ILE A 377 15.85 7.66 -29.96
N GLY A 378 16.95 7.94 -30.71
CA GLY A 378 18.29 7.56 -30.25
C GLY A 378 18.71 8.11 -28.90
N LEU A 379 18.47 9.41 -28.62
CA LEU A 379 18.79 9.99 -27.30
C LEU A 379 17.90 9.48 -26.17
N TYR A 380 16.62 9.21 -26.43
CA TYR A 380 15.75 8.56 -25.48
C TYR A 380 16.28 7.16 -25.11
N LEU A 381 16.61 6.35 -26.12
CA LEU A 381 17.21 5.02 -25.94
C LEU A 381 18.51 5.11 -25.15
N SER A 382 19.40 6.06 -25.49
CA SER A 382 20.63 6.28 -24.74
C SER A 382 20.38 6.57 -23.27
N ARG A 383 19.40 7.41 -22.97
CA ARG A 383 19.01 7.73 -21.59
C ARG A 383 18.52 6.48 -20.84
N GLN A 384 17.62 5.71 -21.43
CA GLN A 384 17.09 4.48 -20.83
C GLN A 384 18.20 3.46 -20.53
N ILE A 385 19.12 3.25 -21.49
CA ILE A 385 20.26 2.35 -21.30
C ILE A 385 21.15 2.83 -20.16
N ILE A 386 21.49 4.11 -20.11
CA ILE A 386 22.37 4.69 -19.10
C ILE A 386 21.71 4.64 -17.71
N GLU A 387 20.41 4.92 -17.61
CA GLU A 387 19.64 4.81 -16.36
C GLU A 387 19.57 3.36 -15.86
N GLN A 388 19.43 2.38 -16.75
CA GLN A 388 19.49 0.95 -16.37
C GLN A 388 20.89 0.49 -15.91
N HIS A 389 21.95 1.23 -16.28
CA HIS A 389 23.31 1.06 -15.74
C HIS A 389 23.52 1.85 -14.42
N GLY A 390 22.45 2.44 -13.85
CA GLY A 390 22.53 3.28 -12.64
C GLY A 390 23.18 4.64 -12.89
N GLY A 391 23.36 5.03 -14.15
CA GLY A 391 23.99 6.27 -14.55
C GLY A 391 22.99 7.39 -14.87
N THR A 392 23.54 8.52 -15.33
CA THR A 392 22.75 9.67 -15.81
C THR A 392 23.36 10.24 -17.08
N ILE A 393 22.51 10.76 -17.97
CA ILE A 393 22.92 11.52 -19.13
C ILE A 393 22.28 12.91 -19.11
N THR A 394 23.09 13.93 -19.35
CA THR A 394 22.66 15.33 -19.45
C THR A 394 23.34 16.03 -20.59
N VAL A 395 22.89 17.23 -20.94
CA VAL A 395 23.50 18.08 -21.98
C VAL A 395 23.77 19.46 -21.41
N ALA A 396 24.85 20.06 -21.87
CA ALA A 396 25.27 21.43 -21.57
C ALA A 396 25.66 22.17 -22.84
N SER A 397 25.78 23.48 -22.80
CA SER A 397 26.36 24.29 -23.88
C SER A 397 27.81 23.92 -24.09
N GLY A 398 28.25 23.86 -25.35
CA GLY A 398 29.66 23.65 -25.71
C GLY A 398 30.57 24.70 -25.09
N LYS A 399 31.80 24.30 -24.72
CA LYS A 399 32.77 25.18 -24.03
C LYS A 399 33.48 26.16 -24.98
N VAL A 400 33.63 25.83 -26.25
CA VAL A 400 34.54 26.54 -27.18
C VAL A 400 33.81 27.28 -28.29
N ARG A 401 32.61 26.88 -28.72
CA ARG A 401 31.78 27.50 -29.78
C ARG A 401 30.30 27.21 -29.53
N LYS A 402 29.40 27.66 -30.45
CA LYS A 402 28.03 27.15 -30.53
C LYS A 402 28.10 25.63 -30.78
N GLY A 403 27.96 24.81 -29.77
CA GLY A 403 27.98 23.36 -29.84
C GLY A 403 27.31 22.81 -28.60
N SER A 404 27.28 21.49 -28.45
CA SER A 404 26.71 20.81 -27.29
C SER A 404 27.74 19.92 -26.62
N THR A 405 27.62 19.74 -25.30
CA THR A 405 28.41 18.77 -24.55
C THR A 405 27.45 17.81 -23.87
N PHE A 406 27.48 16.56 -24.30
CA PHE A 406 26.77 15.48 -23.63
C PHE A 406 27.63 14.94 -22.49
N LEU A 407 27.02 14.78 -21.31
CA LEU A 407 27.68 14.35 -20.08
C LEU A 407 27.02 13.04 -19.63
N ILE A 408 27.74 11.94 -19.73
CA ILE A 408 27.31 10.61 -19.23
C ILE A 408 28.07 10.35 -17.94
N GLN A 409 27.36 9.97 -16.89
CA GLN A 409 27.94 9.60 -15.59
C GLN A 409 27.50 8.19 -15.25
N LEU A 410 28.46 7.33 -14.95
CA LEU A 410 28.24 5.93 -14.60
C LEU A 410 28.85 5.65 -13.23
N PRO A 411 28.15 4.94 -12.31
CA PRO A 411 28.69 4.61 -11.00
C PRO A 411 29.91 3.72 -11.11
N GLU A 412 30.90 3.94 -10.24
CA GLU A 412 32.13 3.13 -10.21
C GLU A 412 31.85 1.71 -9.70
N ASN A 413 30.92 1.59 -8.75
CA ASN A 413 30.43 0.29 -8.27
C ASN A 413 28.98 0.15 -8.75
N GLY A 414 28.66 -0.91 -9.47
CA GLY A 414 27.27 -1.19 -9.88
C GLY A 414 26.32 -1.11 -8.69
N LEU A 415 25.04 -0.80 -8.96
CA LEU A 415 23.98 -0.84 -7.97
C LEU A 415 24.03 -2.19 -7.24
N SER A 416 24.42 -2.18 -5.95
CA SER A 416 24.37 -3.33 -5.06
C SER A 416 22.93 -3.64 -4.65
#